data_fd5183fd541d0faf36226ac8f682e45e
#
_entry.id   fd5183fd541d0faf36226ac8f682e45e
#
_cell.length_a   1.000
_cell.length_b   1.000
_cell.length_c   1.000
_cell.angle_alpha   90.00
_cell.angle_beta   90.00
_cell.angle_gamma   90.00
#
_symmetry.space_group_name_H-M   'P 1'
#
loop_
_entity.id
_entity.type
_entity.pdbx_description
1 polymer ?
#
loop_
_entity_poly.entity_id
_entity_poly.type
_entity_poly.pdbx_seq_one_letter_code
_entity_poly.pdbx_strand_id
1 'polypeptide(L)'
;MKYILSLCILRGAAALSAQTDGGGQVEDIIDALQERVPGKGTVTVRGSDALRNMLGKRLHGEGVEKTDSAAFLKIQGYRTQVFSGNNQRKSKDEAFRKEKEIKELFPDVSTYVTYNAPFWRLRIGDFRSHEEAYHMQRLLMDAFPAYRKEMYIVREEVKIPLN
;
A
#
# COMPACT_ATOMS: atom_id res chain seq x y z
N MET A 1 25.15 -4.35 77.75
CA MET A 1 24.11 -3.37 78.10
C MET A 1 23.83 -2.47 76.90
N LYS A 2 22.59 -2.32 76.69
CA LYS A 2 21.91 -1.29 75.87
C LYS A 2 21.78 -1.51 74.38
N TYR A 3 20.61 -1.91 74.03
CA TYR A 3 19.79 -1.94 72.90
C TYR A 3 19.72 -0.61 72.15
N ILE A 4 19.74 -0.63 70.79
CA ILE A 4 18.96 0.29 70.00
C ILE A 4 18.43 -0.46 68.78
N LEU A 5 17.14 -0.69 68.75
CA LEU A 5 16.36 -1.08 67.61
C LEU A 5 16.44 0.03 66.55
N SER A 6 16.88 -0.27 65.36
CA SER A 6 16.63 0.61 64.21
C SER A 6 15.70 -0.08 63.24
N LEU A 7 14.48 0.41 63.20
CA LEU A 7 13.37 0.00 62.34
C LEU A 7 13.62 0.54 60.93
N CYS A 8 14.15 -0.27 60.03
CA CYS A 8 14.21 0.08 58.60
C CYS A 8 12.84 -0.16 57.96
N ILE A 9 12.11 0.89 57.75
CA ILE A 9 10.89 0.90 56.93
C ILE A 9 11.32 0.77 55.46
N LEU A 10 11.16 -0.44 54.92
CA LEU A 10 11.34 -0.72 53.52
C LEU A 10 10.12 -0.17 52.75
N ARG A 11 10.25 1.00 52.18
CA ARG A 11 9.28 1.53 51.23
C ARG A 11 9.49 0.79 49.89
N GLY A 12 8.66 -0.19 49.63
CA GLY A 12 8.52 -0.78 48.32
C GLY A 12 8.01 0.24 47.33
N ALA A 13 8.87 0.72 46.45
CA ALA A 13 8.46 1.44 45.25
C ALA A 13 7.86 0.42 44.29
N ALA A 14 6.54 0.35 44.22
CA ALA A 14 5.87 -0.34 43.15
C ALA A 14 6.14 0.47 41.85
N ALA A 15 7.05 -0.03 41.05
CA ALA A 15 7.19 0.43 39.69
C ALA A 15 5.92 0.05 38.91
N LEU A 16 5.04 1.03 38.76
CA LEU A 16 3.91 0.92 37.83
C LEU A 16 4.52 0.95 36.42
N SER A 17 4.80 -0.24 35.86
CA SER A 17 5.06 -0.38 34.44
C SER A 17 3.74 -0.08 33.72
N ALA A 18 3.58 1.15 33.29
CA ALA A 18 2.57 1.50 32.29
C ALA A 18 2.94 0.78 31.00
N GLN A 19 2.38 -0.40 30.81
CA GLN A 19 2.25 -0.98 29.49
C GLN A 19 1.29 -0.06 28.71
N THR A 20 1.87 0.83 27.91
CA THR A 20 1.14 1.47 26.84
C THR A 20 0.84 0.38 25.81
N ASP A 21 -0.29 -0.29 26.05
CA ASP A 21 -0.95 -1.10 25.04
C ASP A 21 -1.28 -0.16 23.88
N GLY A 22 -0.53 -0.26 22.76
CA GLY A 22 -0.65 0.58 21.59
C GLY A 22 -1.91 0.30 20.75
N GLY A 23 -2.99 -0.12 21.40
CA GLY A 23 -4.35 -0.16 20.88
C GLY A 23 -5.03 1.19 21.08
N GLY A 24 -4.46 2.27 20.52
CA GLY A 24 -5.18 3.53 20.45
C GLY A 24 -6.50 3.26 19.73
N GLN A 25 -7.61 3.30 20.49
CA GLN A 25 -8.92 3.49 19.89
C GLN A 25 -8.78 4.73 19.01
N VAL A 26 -8.92 4.52 17.70
CA VAL A 26 -9.06 5.64 16.78
C VAL A 26 -10.38 6.28 17.21
N GLU A 27 -10.29 7.32 18.05
CA GLU A 27 -11.45 8.16 18.34
C GLU A 27 -12.06 8.49 16.98
N ASP A 28 -13.33 8.20 16.84
CA ASP A 28 -14.00 8.46 15.57
C ASP A 28 -13.82 9.96 15.32
N ILE A 29 -13.14 10.31 14.23
CA ILE A 29 -12.87 11.71 13.86
C ILE A 29 -14.16 12.54 13.87
N ILE A 30 -15.30 11.91 13.66
CA ILE A 30 -16.62 12.52 13.71
C ILE A 30 -16.99 12.87 15.14
N ASP A 31 -16.73 11.97 16.09
CA ASP A 31 -17.02 12.19 17.50
C ASP A 31 -16.15 13.32 18.06
N ALA A 32 -14.85 13.34 17.70
CA ALA A 32 -13.94 14.42 18.04
C ALA A 32 -14.38 15.79 17.47
N LEU A 33 -14.90 15.81 16.23
CA LEU A 33 -15.43 17.02 15.61
C LEU A 33 -16.77 17.51 16.23
N GLN A 34 -17.55 16.60 16.79
CA GLN A 34 -18.85 16.90 17.43
C GLN A 34 -18.70 17.25 18.92
N GLU A 35 -17.52 17.11 19.49
CA GLU A 35 -17.26 17.46 20.88
C GLU A 35 -17.60 18.92 21.13
N ARG A 36 -18.44 19.17 22.15
CA ARG A 36 -18.88 20.52 22.50
C ARG A 36 -17.84 21.21 23.37
N VAL A 37 -17.14 22.18 22.79
CA VAL A 37 -16.17 23.01 23.53
C VAL A 37 -16.85 24.29 23.94
N PRO A 38 -16.88 24.63 25.27
CA PRO A 38 -17.48 25.89 25.77
C PRO A 38 -16.86 27.11 25.07
N GLY A 39 -17.70 28.01 24.56
CA GLY A 39 -17.27 29.22 23.87
C GLY A 39 -16.93 29.04 22.37
N LYS A 40 -17.03 27.85 21.82
CA LYS A 40 -16.89 27.57 20.39
C LYS A 40 -18.22 27.10 19.78
N GLY A 41 -18.36 27.23 18.47
CA GLY A 41 -19.52 26.72 17.74
C GLY A 41 -19.65 25.19 17.84
N THR A 42 -20.85 24.66 17.62
CA THR A 42 -21.13 23.23 17.57
C THR A 42 -21.13 22.75 16.11
N VAL A 43 -20.38 21.71 15.84
CA VAL A 43 -20.38 21.02 14.55
C VAL A 43 -21.30 19.81 14.64
N THR A 44 -22.23 19.67 13.70
CA THR A 44 -23.07 18.48 13.57
C THR A 44 -22.80 17.81 12.25
N VAL A 45 -22.20 16.63 12.29
CA VAL A 45 -21.96 15.81 11.10
C VAL A 45 -23.16 14.89 10.88
N ARG A 46 -23.84 15.05 9.75
CA ARG A 46 -24.96 14.18 9.36
C ARG A 46 -24.49 13.22 8.27
N GLY A 47 -24.67 11.94 8.50
CA GLY A 47 -24.32 10.88 7.55
C GLY A 47 -25.08 9.61 7.91
N SER A 48 -25.14 8.64 6.97
CA SER A 48 -25.69 7.32 7.29
C SER A 48 -24.75 6.56 8.22
N ASP A 49 -25.31 5.69 9.06
CA ASP A 49 -24.53 4.83 9.96
C ASP A 49 -23.56 3.92 9.17
N ALA A 50 -23.91 3.56 7.94
CA ALA A 50 -23.02 2.82 7.03
C ALA A 50 -21.75 3.61 6.70
N LEU A 51 -21.86 4.90 6.37
CA LEU A 51 -20.72 5.78 6.14
C LEU A 51 -19.90 5.98 7.42
N ARG A 52 -20.56 6.21 8.55
CA ARG A 52 -19.90 6.36 9.85
C ARG A 52 -19.08 5.12 10.21
N ASN A 53 -19.63 3.94 9.98
CA ASN A 53 -18.95 2.67 10.20
C ASN A 53 -17.78 2.37 9.25
N MET A 54 -17.66 3.09 8.13
CA MET A 54 -16.55 2.98 7.19
C MET A 54 -15.42 3.97 7.48
N LEU A 55 -15.72 5.11 8.13
CA LEU A 55 -14.72 6.11 8.48
C LEU A 55 -13.84 5.60 9.63
N GLY A 56 -12.53 5.81 9.50
CA GLY A 56 -11.56 5.41 10.52
C GLY A 56 -11.23 3.92 10.56
N LYS A 57 -11.95 3.06 9.86
CA LYS A 57 -11.57 1.65 9.75
C LYS A 57 -10.40 1.51 8.78
N ARG A 58 -9.24 1.13 9.30
CA ARG A 58 -8.18 0.63 8.44
C ARG A 58 -8.75 -0.57 7.68
N LEU A 59 -8.47 -0.63 6.38
CA LEU A 59 -8.80 -1.80 5.57
C LEU A 59 -8.05 -3.03 6.13
N HIS A 60 -8.64 -3.67 7.13
CA HIS A 60 -8.26 -4.99 7.61
C HIS A 60 -9.16 -5.99 6.89
N GLY A 61 -9.01 -6.07 5.58
CA GLY A 61 -9.82 -6.93 4.73
C GLY A 61 -8.98 -7.96 3.99
N GLU A 62 -9.65 -8.92 3.43
CA GLU A 62 -9.09 -9.80 2.41
C GLU A 62 -8.40 -8.95 1.35
N GLY A 63 -7.12 -9.22 1.08
CA GLY A 63 -6.32 -8.49 0.10
C GLY A 63 -5.23 -7.56 0.66
N VAL A 64 -5.15 -7.34 1.98
CA VAL A 64 -4.02 -6.61 2.56
C VAL A 64 -2.86 -7.57 2.86
N GLU A 65 -1.77 -7.45 2.09
CA GLU A 65 -0.50 -8.10 2.40
C GLU A 65 0.37 -7.15 3.21
N LYS A 66 0.84 -7.62 4.36
CA LYS A 66 1.84 -6.91 5.17
C LYS A 66 3.19 -7.61 5.03
N THR A 67 4.19 -6.84 4.67
CA THR A 67 5.59 -7.22 4.76
C THR A 67 6.21 -6.44 5.93
N ASP A 68 7.35 -6.86 6.46
CA ASP A 68 8.02 -6.21 7.59
C ASP A 68 8.26 -4.70 7.39
N SER A 69 8.32 -4.23 6.14
CA SER A 69 8.62 -2.85 5.78
C SER A 69 7.47 -2.09 5.09
N ALA A 70 6.42 -2.78 4.61
CA ALA A 70 5.34 -2.13 3.86
C ALA A 70 4.04 -2.93 3.90
N ALA A 71 2.92 -2.24 3.76
CA ALA A 71 1.62 -2.85 3.57
C ALA A 71 1.12 -2.57 2.14
N PHE A 72 0.56 -3.59 1.50
CA PHE A 72 0.04 -3.51 0.14
C PHE A 72 -1.41 -3.98 0.11
N LEU A 73 -2.22 -3.29 -0.68
CA LEU A 73 -3.58 -3.72 -1.00
C LEU A 73 -3.56 -4.46 -2.33
N LYS A 74 -3.97 -5.73 -2.32
CA LYS A 74 -4.22 -6.50 -3.54
C LYS A 74 -5.62 -6.22 -4.04
N ILE A 75 -5.72 -5.70 -5.24
CA ILE A 75 -7.01 -5.44 -5.91
C ILE A 75 -6.96 -5.86 -7.36
N GLN A 76 -8.13 -6.03 -7.94
CA GLN A 76 -8.26 -6.12 -9.40
C GLN A 76 -7.98 -4.75 -9.99
N GLY A 77 -6.88 -4.63 -10.71
CA GLY A 77 -6.41 -3.41 -11.33
C GLY A 77 -5.96 -3.64 -12.77
N TYR A 78 -5.03 -2.80 -13.22
CA TYR A 78 -4.58 -2.79 -14.61
C TYR A 78 -3.07 -2.67 -14.68
N ARG A 79 -2.49 -3.31 -15.70
CA ARG A 79 -1.09 -3.14 -16.11
C ARG A 79 -0.99 -2.90 -17.60
N THR A 80 0.07 -2.23 -18.03
CA THR A 80 0.40 -2.13 -19.46
C THR A 80 1.33 -3.27 -19.83
N GLN A 81 0.88 -4.19 -20.68
CA GLN A 81 1.75 -5.21 -21.28
C GLN A 81 2.50 -4.58 -22.44
N VAL A 82 3.82 -4.71 -22.45
CA VAL A 82 4.72 -4.12 -23.46
C VAL A 82 5.33 -5.17 -24.35
N PHE A 83 5.41 -6.40 -23.87
CA PHE A 83 5.99 -7.51 -24.65
C PHE A 83 5.35 -8.84 -24.31
N SER A 84 5.22 -9.70 -25.33
CA SER A 84 4.86 -11.11 -25.19
C SER A 84 5.53 -11.93 -26.28
N GLY A 85 6.31 -12.93 -25.89
CA GLY A 85 7.00 -13.82 -26.85
C GLY A 85 7.06 -15.24 -26.36
N ASN A 86 7.01 -16.21 -27.30
CA ASN A 86 6.94 -17.64 -27.00
C ASN A 86 8.25 -18.41 -27.23
N ASN A 87 9.30 -17.72 -27.69
CA ASN A 87 10.62 -18.34 -27.83
C ASN A 87 11.35 -18.33 -26.48
N GLN A 88 11.59 -19.50 -25.90
CA GLN A 88 12.11 -19.61 -24.53
C GLN A 88 13.40 -18.82 -24.25
N ARG A 89 14.38 -18.84 -25.16
CA ARG A 89 15.65 -18.12 -24.99
C ARG A 89 15.52 -16.67 -25.45
N LYS A 90 15.18 -16.48 -26.73
CA LYS A 90 15.16 -15.14 -27.35
C LYS A 90 14.16 -14.22 -26.65
N SER A 91 12.96 -14.72 -26.32
CA SER A 91 11.94 -13.89 -25.69
C SER A 91 12.26 -13.56 -24.24
N LYS A 92 13.00 -14.43 -23.54
CA LYS A 92 13.52 -14.11 -22.21
C LYS A 92 14.47 -12.92 -22.26
N ASP A 93 15.52 -13.03 -23.09
CA ASP A 93 16.55 -12.00 -23.19
C ASP A 93 15.97 -10.69 -23.71
N GLU A 94 15.02 -10.76 -24.63
CA GLU A 94 14.32 -9.59 -25.15
C GLU A 94 13.44 -8.91 -24.08
N ALA A 95 12.70 -9.67 -23.25
CA ALA A 95 11.90 -9.14 -22.17
C ALA A 95 12.75 -8.37 -21.16
N PHE A 96 13.89 -8.94 -20.73
CA PHE A 96 14.80 -8.29 -19.79
C PHE A 96 15.50 -7.07 -20.40
N ARG A 97 15.85 -7.11 -21.68
CA ARG A 97 16.42 -5.94 -22.37
C ARG A 97 15.42 -4.78 -22.42
N LYS A 98 14.18 -5.05 -22.84
CA LYS A 98 13.11 -4.06 -22.88
C LYS A 98 12.79 -3.52 -21.47
N GLU A 99 12.80 -4.38 -20.45
CA GLU A 99 12.64 -3.96 -19.06
C GLU A 99 13.72 -2.96 -18.65
N LYS A 100 14.98 -3.24 -18.94
CA LYS A 100 16.10 -2.35 -18.62
C LYS A 100 15.96 -1.00 -19.30
N GLU A 101 15.66 -0.97 -20.60
CA GLU A 101 15.46 0.26 -21.36
C GLU A 101 14.30 1.11 -20.76
N ILE A 102 13.24 0.45 -20.32
CA ILE A 102 12.09 1.15 -19.72
C ILE A 102 12.44 1.70 -18.33
N LYS A 103 13.14 0.93 -17.50
CA LYS A 103 13.58 1.39 -16.18
C LYS A 103 14.55 2.58 -16.23
N GLU A 104 15.34 2.71 -17.29
CA GLU A 104 16.21 3.86 -17.49
C GLU A 104 15.44 5.18 -17.69
N LEU A 105 14.27 5.13 -18.33
CA LEU A 105 13.43 6.31 -18.57
C LEU A 105 12.33 6.49 -17.53
N PHE A 106 11.86 5.40 -16.92
CA PHE A 106 10.78 5.38 -15.95
C PHE A 106 11.17 4.58 -14.68
N PRO A 107 12.14 5.08 -13.88
CA PRO A 107 12.69 4.35 -12.73
C PRO A 107 11.67 4.09 -11.62
N ASP A 108 10.68 4.98 -11.48
CA ASP A 108 9.66 4.90 -10.41
C ASP A 108 8.52 3.93 -10.73
N VAL A 109 8.49 3.37 -11.94
CA VAL A 109 7.39 2.50 -12.36
C VAL A 109 7.77 1.04 -12.17
N SER A 110 6.90 0.29 -11.49
CA SER A 110 7.09 -1.15 -11.28
C SER A 110 7.08 -1.91 -12.60
N THR A 111 8.02 -2.83 -12.77
CA THR A 111 8.10 -3.68 -13.96
C THR A 111 8.10 -5.16 -13.57
N TYR A 112 7.47 -5.98 -14.38
CA TYR A 112 7.27 -7.40 -14.13
C TYR A 112 7.58 -8.23 -15.36
N VAL A 113 8.72 -8.93 -15.34
CA VAL A 113 9.03 -9.97 -16.33
C VAL A 113 8.56 -11.31 -15.77
N THR A 114 7.60 -11.93 -16.43
CA THR A 114 7.02 -13.19 -15.99
C THR A 114 7.03 -14.23 -17.11
N TYR A 115 7.28 -15.48 -16.74
CA TYR A 115 7.10 -16.61 -17.63
C TYR A 115 5.81 -17.35 -17.28
N ASN A 116 4.89 -17.35 -18.21
CA ASN A 116 3.66 -18.13 -18.11
C ASN A 116 3.55 -18.95 -19.39
N ALA A 117 3.94 -20.22 -19.29
CA ALA A 117 4.16 -21.10 -20.42
C ALA A 117 3.06 -21.02 -21.48
N PRO A 118 3.39 -20.89 -22.77
CA PRO A 118 4.74 -20.84 -23.34
C PRO A 118 5.32 -19.41 -23.47
N PHE A 119 4.72 -18.37 -22.88
CA PHE A 119 5.03 -16.97 -23.12
C PHE A 119 5.85 -16.31 -22.02
N TRP A 120 6.91 -15.60 -22.41
CA TRP A 120 7.53 -14.54 -21.65
C TRP A 120 6.74 -13.24 -21.85
N ARG A 121 6.43 -12.56 -20.76
CA ARG A 121 5.69 -11.29 -20.79
C ARG A 121 6.37 -10.23 -19.96
N LEU A 122 6.38 -8.99 -20.47
CA LEU A 122 6.78 -7.80 -19.72
C LEU A 122 5.55 -6.94 -19.50
N ARG A 123 5.25 -6.66 -18.23
CA ARG A 123 4.14 -5.82 -17.80
C ARG A 123 4.65 -4.69 -16.92
N ILE A 124 3.98 -3.56 -16.96
CA ILE A 124 4.43 -2.31 -16.36
C ILE A 124 3.29 -1.68 -15.58
N GLY A 125 3.63 -1.20 -14.38
CA GLY A 125 2.78 -0.46 -13.47
C GLY A 125 1.82 -1.33 -12.68
N ASP A 126 1.28 -0.73 -11.62
CA ASP A 126 0.20 -1.24 -10.80
C ASP A 126 -0.86 -0.13 -10.70
N PHE A 127 -1.81 -0.14 -11.64
CA PHE A 127 -2.78 0.93 -11.79
C PHE A 127 -4.14 0.53 -11.21
N ARG A 128 -4.80 1.45 -10.52
CA ARG A 128 -6.13 1.23 -9.95
C ARG A 128 -7.23 1.33 -11.00
N SER A 129 -7.03 2.20 -11.99
CA SER A 129 -8.00 2.46 -13.04
C SER A 129 -7.42 2.19 -14.43
N HIS A 130 -8.33 2.00 -15.39
CA HIS A 130 -7.97 1.86 -16.79
C HIS A 130 -7.37 3.15 -17.36
N GLU A 131 -7.84 4.31 -16.89
CA GLU A 131 -7.38 5.64 -17.30
C GLU A 131 -5.92 5.88 -16.92
N GLU A 132 -5.53 5.49 -15.69
CA GLU A 132 -4.13 5.55 -15.25
C GLU A 132 -3.23 4.67 -16.13
N ALA A 133 -3.66 3.43 -16.39
CA ALA A 133 -2.94 2.51 -17.26
C ALA A 133 -2.83 3.04 -18.70
N TYR A 134 -3.89 3.67 -19.21
CA TYR A 134 -3.93 4.26 -20.54
C TYR A 134 -2.99 5.47 -20.64
N HIS A 135 -2.95 6.32 -19.61
CA HIS A 135 -2.01 7.44 -19.57
C HIS A 135 -0.55 6.95 -19.64
N MET A 136 -0.20 5.95 -18.82
CA MET A 136 1.13 5.34 -18.87
C MET A 136 1.42 4.67 -20.21
N GLN A 137 0.45 3.96 -20.79
CA GLN A 137 0.61 3.34 -22.09
C GLN A 137 0.96 4.37 -23.17
N ARG A 138 0.33 5.54 -23.16
CA ARG A 138 0.65 6.62 -24.10
C ARG A 138 2.07 7.12 -23.94
N LEU A 139 2.52 7.37 -22.70
CA LEU A 139 3.90 7.76 -22.41
C LEU A 139 4.90 6.74 -22.93
N LEU A 140 4.62 5.46 -22.71
CA LEU A 140 5.46 4.36 -23.21
C LEU A 140 5.46 4.27 -24.75
N MET A 141 4.33 4.48 -25.40
CA MET A 141 4.22 4.49 -26.87
C MET A 141 4.99 5.63 -27.52
N ASP A 142 5.05 6.78 -26.84
CA ASP A 142 5.78 7.95 -27.33
C ASP A 142 7.30 7.78 -27.10
N ALA A 143 7.69 7.20 -25.96
CA ALA A 143 9.09 6.91 -25.65
C ALA A 143 9.65 5.74 -26.49
N PHE A 144 8.83 4.72 -26.76
CA PHE A 144 9.24 3.50 -27.46
C PHE A 144 8.34 3.19 -28.67
N PRO A 145 8.43 3.95 -29.75
CA PRO A 145 7.58 3.75 -30.94
C PRO A 145 7.68 2.35 -31.54
N ALA A 146 8.85 1.71 -31.42
CA ALA A 146 9.11 0.36 -31.93
C ALA A 146 8.24 -0.72 -31.24
N TYR A 147 7.84 -0.50 -29.99
CA TYR A 147 7.06 -1.44 -29.19
C TYR A 147 5.55 -1.16 -29.22
N ARG A 148 5.14 -0.04 -29.83
CA ARG A 148 3.75 0.46 -29.82
C ARG A 148 2.71 -0.59 -30.21
N LYS A 149 3.01 -1.43 -31.20
CA LYS A 149 2.08 -2.46 -31.71
C LYS A 149 1.85 -3.63 -30.74
N GLU A 150 2.76 -3.81 -29.81
CA GLU A 150 2.72 -4.90 -28.81
C GLU A 150 2.09 -4.43 -27.48
N MET A 151 1.87 -3.11 -27.33
CA MET A 151 1.40 -2.53 -26.09
C MET A 151 -0.13 -2.57 -25.98
N TYR A 152 -0.62 -3.17 -24.90
CA TYR A 152 -2.04 -3.15 -24.55
C TYR A 152 -2.25 -3.25 -23.05
N ILE A 153 -3.41 -2.78 -22.59
CA ILE A 153 -3.77 -2.80 -21.18
C ILE A 153 -4.37 -4.16 -20.83
N VAL A 154 -3.90 -4.75 -19.75
CA VAL A 154 -4.42 -6.01 -19.20
C VAL A 154 -5.00 -5.77 -17.81
N ARG A 155 -6.11 -6.45 -17.52
CA ARG A 155 -6.70 -6.48 -16.19
C ARG A 155 -6.12 -7.68 -15.42
N GLU A 156 -5.57 -7.42 -14.25
CA GLU A 156 -5.03 -8.45 -13.37
C GLU A 156 -4.94 -7.97 -11.92
N GLU A 157 -4.59 -8.85 -11.01
CA GLU A 157 -4.33 -8.48 -9.62
C GLU A 157 -3.07 -7.61 -9.54
N VAL A 158 -3.21 -6.45 -8.90
CA VAL A 158 -2.12 -5.48 -8.68
C VAL A 158 -1.91 -5.23 -7.19
N LYS A 159 -0.71 -4.79 -6.81
CA LYS A 159 -0.32 -4.48 -5.43
C LYS A 159 -0.15 -2.98 -5.29
N ILE A 160 -1.08 -2.34 -4.59
CA ILE A 160 -1.04 -0.91 -4.33
C ILE A 160 -0.44 -0.68 -2.95
N PRO A 161 0.65 0.11 -2.82
CA PRO A 161 1.22 0.43 -1.52
C PRO A 161 0.21 1.22 -0.68
N LEU A 162 0.12 0.87 0.61
CA LEU A 162 -0.64 1.58 1.62
C LEU A 162 0.35 2.39 2.45
N ASN A 163 0.38 3.69 2.20
CA ASN A 163 1.20 4.64 2.96
C ASN A 163 0.51 5.03 4.26
#